data_fe57e2e94a5182f627afe7efa4800ff6
#
_entry.id   fe57e2e94a5182f627afe7efa4800ff6
#
_cell.length_a   1.000
_cell.length_b   1.000
_cell.length_c   1.000
_cell.angle_alpha   90.00
_cell.angle_beta   90.00
_cell.angle_gamma   90.00
#
_symmetry.space_group_name_H-M   'P 1'
#
loop_
_entity.id
_entity.type
_entity.pdbx_description
1 polymer ?
#
loop_
_entity_poly.entity_id
_entity_poly.type
_entity_poly.pdbx_seq_one_letter_code
_entity_poly.pdbx_strand_id
1 'polypeptide(L)'
;MYDIEELEVGMSASYSQTITDADIKQFAGISGDRNPVHLDEEYASQSRYGKRIAHGMNSASFFSALFGTKLPGKGCVYVSQSLKFRMPVYIN
;
A
#
# COMPACT_ATOMS: atom_id res chain seq x y z
N MET A 1 -15.01 -14.93 -2.07
CA MET A 1 -15.91 -13.92 -2.65
C MET A 1 -17.26 -13.98 -1.96
N TYR A 2 -17.83 -12.82 -1.67
CA TYR A 2 -19.14 -12.71 -1.04
C TYR A 2 -20.16 -12.17 -2.04
N ASP A 3 -21.34 -12.77 -2.06
CA ASP A 3 -22.48 -12.15 -2.72
C ASP A 3 -23.02 -11.05 -1.82
N ILE A 4 -23.77 -10.10 -2.39
CA ILE A 4 -24.27 -8.97 -1.61
C ILE A 4 -25.17 -9.42 -0.46
N GLU A 5 -25.88 -10.51 -0.65
CA GLU A 5 -26.76 -11.07 0.39
C GLU A 5 -25.99 -11.63 1.57
N GLU A 6 -24.73 -11.97 1.39
CA GLU A 6 -23.87 -12.51 2.45
C GLU A 6 -23.22 -11.42 3.28
N LEU A 7 -23.21 -10.16 2.77
CA LEU A 7 -22.55 -9.06 3.46
C LEU A 7 -23.44 -8.54 4.60
N GLU A 8 -22.82 -8.31 5.75
CA GLU A 8 -23.46 -7.79 6.92
C GLU A 8 -22.72 -6.59 7.46
N VAL A 9 -23.45 -5.65 8.04
CA VAL A 9 -22.85 -4.50 8.71
C VAL A 9 -22.00 -5.01 9.88
N GLY A 10 -20.78 -4.52 9.99
CA GLY A 10 -19.85 -4.95 11.01
C GLY A 10 -18.83 -5.99 10.57
N MET A 11 -19.00 -6.57 9.38
CA MET A 11 -17.98 -7.47 8.84
C MET A 11 -16.68 -6.71 8.64
N SER A 12 -15.57 -7.39 8.85
CA SER A 12 -14.25 -6.81 8.67
C SER A 12 -13.28 -7.84 8.10
N ALA A 13 -12.21 -7.35 7.52
CA ALA A 13 -11.09 -8.15 7.08
C ALA A 13 -9.81 -7.37 7.29
N SER A 14 -8.69 -8.06 7.36
CA SER A 14 -7.40 -7.43 7.52
C SER A 14 -6.38 -8.04 6.58
N TYR A 15 -5.34 -7.26 6.30
CA TYR A 15 -4.24 -7.65 5.44
C TYR A 15 -2.95 -7.08 6.02
N SER A 16 -1.94 -7.91 6.12
CA SER A 16 -0.63 -7.51 6.63
C SER A 16 0.45 -7.96 5.65
N GLN A 17 1.40 -7.08 5.41
CA GLN A 17 2.51 -7.39 4.53
C GLN A 17 3.71 -6.52 4.92
N THR A 18 4.88 -7.14 4.96
CA THR A 18 6.13 -6.41 5.07
C THR A 18 6.48 -5.82 3.70
N ILE A 19 6.85 -4.55 3.68
CA ILE A 19 7.31 -3.91 2.45
C ILE A 19 8.82 -4.10 2.36
N THR A 20 9.27 -4.77 1.30
CA THR A 20 10.68 -5.07 1.06
C THR A 20 11.27 -4.10 0.05
N ASP A 21 12.61 -4.12 -0.08
CA ASP A 21 13.31 -3.37 -1.12
C ASP A 21 12.80 -3.73 -2.51
N ALA A 22 12.54 -5.02 -2.75
CA ALA A 22 12.00 -5.47 -4.03
C ALA A 22 10.62 -4.85 -4.32
N ASP A 23 9.77 -4.76 -3.31
CA ASP A 23 8.44 -4.16 -3.45
C ASP A 23 8.54 -2.68 -3.85
N ILE A 24 9.45 -1.95 -3.22
CA ILE A 24 9.67 -0.54 -3.54
C ILE A 24 10.18 -0.37 -4.96
N LYS A 25 11.14 -1.20 -5.37
CA LYS A 25 11.67 -1.15 -6.74
C LYS A 25 10.62 -1.49 -7.78
N GLN A 26 9.78 -2.47 -7.52
CA GLN A 26 8.69 -2.83 -8.41
C GLN A 26 7.68 -1.69 -8.52
N PHE A 27 7.31 -1.09 -7.40
CA PHE A 27 6.37 0.02 -7.42
C PHE A 27 6.95 1.22 -8.17
N ALA A 28 8.22 1.53 -7.96
CA ALA A 28 8.90 2.60 -8.71
C ALA A 28 8.84 2.33 -10.21
N GLY A 29 9.00 1.08 -10.62
CA GLY A 29 8.91 0.68 -12.03
C GLY A 29 7.51 0.82 -12.58
N ILE A 30 6.50 0.41 -11.82
CA ILE A 30 5.10 0.46 -12.24
C ILE A 30 4.58 1.90 -12.30
N SER A 31 4.87 2.69 -11.26
CA SER A 31 4.32 4.05 -11.13
C SER A 31 5.17 5.11 -11.82
N GLY A 32 6.45 4.84 -12.03
CA GLY A 32 7.40 5.84 -12.49
C GLY A 32 7.93 6.74 -11.38
N ASP A 33 7.49 6.56 -10.15
CA ASP A 33 7.95 7.38 -9.01
C ASP A 33 9.28 6.85 -8.48
N ARG A 34 10.36 7.49 -8.95
CA ARG A 34 11.73 7.15 -8.56
C ARG A 34 12.33 8.19 -7.63
N ASN A 35 11.50 8.78 -6.77
CA ASN A 35 11.97 9.74 -5.79
C ASN A 35 13.07 9.09 -4.93
N PRO A 36 14.23 9.72 -4.80
CA PRO A 36 15.37 9.10 -4.09
C PRO A 36 15.10 8.80 -2.61
N VAL A 37 14.13 9.44 -1.99
CA VAL A 37 13.77 9.11 -0.61
C VAL A 37 13.29 7.66 -0.47
N HIS A 38 12.85 7.05 -1.55
CA HIS A 38 12.43 5.65 -1.56
C HIS A 38 13.54 4.71 -2.03
N LEU A 39 14.41 5.17 -2.92
CA LEU A 39 15.34 4.30 -3.64
C LEU A 39 16.80 4.44 -3.21
N ASP A 40 17.19 5.58 -2.67
CA ASP A 40 18.58 5.90 -2.38
C ASP A 40 18.80 5.99 -0.87
N GLU A 41 19.49 4.99 -0.33
CA GLU A 41 19.75 4.90 1.11
C GLU A 41 20.53 6.11 1.62
N GLU A 42 21.53 6.56 0.88
CA GLU A 42 22.34 7.69 1.31
C GLU A 42 21.54 8.99 1.31
N TYR A 43 20.77 9.22 0.26
CA TYR A 43 19.87 10.37 0.21
C TYR A 43 18.89 10.34 1.37
N ALA A 44 18.26 9.20 1.57
CA ALA A 44 17.24 9.04 2.62
C ALA A 44 17.84 9.22 4.01
N SER A 45 19.09 8.81 4.23
CA SER A 45 19.75 8.96 5.52
C SER A 45 19.90 10.42 5.93
N GLN A 46 19.96 11.33 4.98
CA GLN A 46 20.08 12.77 5.20
C GLN A 46 18.74 13.48 5.18
N SER A 47 17.65 12.76 4.90
CA SER A 47 16.32 13.31 4.93
C SER A 47 15.78 13.32 6.37
N ARG A 48 14.65 14.00 6.56
CA ARG A 48 14.00 14.02 7.88
C ARG A 48 13.57 12.65 8.36
N TYR A 49 13.49 11.67 7.46
CA TYR A 49 13.08 10.32 7.81
C TYR A 49 14.25 9.45 8.31
N GLY A 50 15.48 9.81 7.96
CA GLY A 50 16.68 9.11 8.41
C GLY A 50 17.00 7.81 7.70
N LYS A 51 16.06 7.25 6.95
CA LYS A 51 16.23 6.04 6.16
C LYS A 51 15.13 5.96 5.11
N ARG A 52 15.29 5.03 4.18
CA ARG A 52 14.33 4.88 3.07
C ARG A 52 12.94 4.57 3.59
N ILE A 53 11.95 5.20 2.97
CA ILE A 53 10.54 4.96 3.26
C ILE A 53 9.83 4.40 2.04
N ALA A 54 8.73 3.69 2.27
CA ALA A 54 7.88 3.20 1.20
C ALA A 54 7.08 4.35 0.60
N HIS A 55 6.76 4.24 -0.68
CA HIS A 55 5.80 5.16 -1.30
C HIS A 55 4.46 5.03 -0.58
N GLY A 56 3.85 6.17 -0.27
CA GLY A 56 2.51 6.14 0.34
C GLY A 56 1.51 5.38 -0.53
N MET A 57 1.56 5.59 -1.84
CA MET A 57 0.68 4.89 -2.76
C MET A 57 0.95 3.39 -2.84
N ASN A 58 2.18 2.96 -2.55
CA ASN A 58 2.49 1.53 -2.43
C ASN A 58 1.71 0.90 -1.28
N SER A 59 1.77 1.54 -0.10
CA SER A 59 1.00 1.09 1.06
C SER A 59 -0.50 1.14 0.77
N ALA A 60 -0.97 2.20 0.11
CA ALA A 60 -2.38 2.35 -0.25
C ALA A 60 -2.85 1.26 -1.22
N SER A 61 -1.95 0.74 -2.05
CA SER A 61 -2.31 -0.32 -3.00
C SER A 61 -2.80 -1.60 -2.30
N PHE A 62 -2.46 -1.80 -1.04
CA PHE A 62 -2.88 -2.97 -0.28
C PHE A 62 -4.38 -2.98 0.01
N PHE A 63 -5.03 -1.82 -0.01
CA PHE A 63 -6.49 -1.77 0.04
C PHE A 63 -7.11 -2.48 -1.17
N SER A 64 -6.45 -2.39 -2.31
CA SER A 64 -6.89 -3.11 -3.51
C SER A 64 -6.87 -4.63 -3.27
N ALA A 65 -5.80 -5.13 -2.65
CA ALA A 65 -5.70 -6.55 -2.32
C ALA A 65 -6.80 -6.96 -1.34
N LEU A 66 -7.01 -6.14 -0.31
CA LEU A 66 -8.01 -6.42 0.72
C LEU A 66 -9.41 -6.49 0.12
N PHE A 67 -9.81 -5.49 -0.64
CA PHE A 67 -11.15 -5.42 -1.20
C PHE A 67 -11.35 -6.42 -2.34
N GLY A 68 -10.34 -6.65 -3.14
CA GLY A 68 -10.46 -7.52 -4.31
C GLY A 68 -10.36 -9.01 -4.01
N THR A 69 -9.76 -9.38 -2.87
CA THR A 69 -9.50 -10.80 -2.57
C THR A 69 -10.10 -11.28 -1.26
N LYS A 70 -10.42 -10.39 -0.33
CA LYS A 70 -10.91 -10.78 0.99
C LYS A 70 -12.35 -10.34 1.25
N LEU A 71 -12.62 -9.02 1.22
CA LEU A 71 -13.94 -8.50 1.57
C LEU A 71 -14.20 -7.20 0.81
N PRO A 72 -15.18 -7.13 -0.08
CA PRO A 72 -16.12 -8.17 -0.46
C PRO A 72 -15.54 -9.27 -1.35
N GLY A 73 -14.32 -9.09 -1.88
CA GLY A 73 -13.64 -10.10 -2.63
C GLY A 73 -13.87 -10.00 -4.12
N LYS A 74 -13.73 -11.14 -4.79
CA LYS A 74 -13.77 -11.27 -6.24
C LYS A 74 -15.05 -10.62 -6.81
N GLY A 75 -14.88 -9.83 -7.85
CA GLY A 75 -15.99 -9.09 -8.45
C GLY A 75 -16.13 -7.66 -7.97
N CYS A 76 -15.40 -7.29 -6.91
CA CYS A 76 -15.36 -5.92 -6.41
C CYS A 76 -14.54 -5.04 -7.35
N VAL A 77 -15.05 -3.86 -7.63
CA VAL A 77 -14.35 -2.86 -8.45
C VAL A 77 -14.22 -1.57 -7.66
N TYR A 78 -13.00 -1.07 -7.59
CA TYR A 78 -12.70 0.17 -6.90
C TYR A 78 -13.28 1.36 -7.66
N VAL A 79 -13.97 2.24 -6.97
CA VAL A 79 -14.53 3.45 -7.60
C VAL A 79 -13.78 4.70 -7.16
N SER A 80 -13.63 4.88 -5.86
CA SER A 80 -12.97 6.08 -5.34
C SER A 80 -12.50 5.86 -3.90
N GLN A 81 -11.59 6.72 -3.46
CA GLN A 81 -11.16 6.76 -2.07
C GLN A 81 -10.47 8.10 -1.78
N SER A 82 -10.32 8.42 -0.51
CA SER A 82 -9.47 9.51 -0.07
C SER A 82 -8.43 8.96 0.91
N LEU A 83 -7.25 9.58 0.92
CA LEU A 83 -6.12 9.11 1.71
C LEU A 83 -5.44 10.27 2.42
N LYS A 84 -4.93 10.00 3.63
CA LYS A 84 -4.00 10.87 4.33
C LYS A 84 -2.80 10.04 4.77
N PHE A 85 -1.61 10.45 4.35
CA PHE A 85 -0.37 9.78 4.74
C PHE A 85 0.22 10.52 5.93
N ARG A 86 0.01 9.99 7.12
CA ARG A 86 0.37 10.67 8.38
C ARG A 86 1.73 10.27 8.90
N MET A 87 2.15 9.05 8.65
CA MET A 87 3.40 8.51 9.16
C MET A 87 4.12 7.73 8.08
N PRO A 88 5.46 7.79 8.06
CA PRO A 88 6.23 7.01 7.09
C PRO A 88 6.15 5.52 7.40
N VAL A 89 6.24 4.71 6.36
CA VAL A 89 6.39 3.26 6.47
C VAL A 89 7.81 2.92 6.02
N TYR A 90 8.58 2.32 6.90
CA TYR A 90 9.96 1.95 6.60
C TYR A 90 10.02 0.57 5.97
N ILE A 91 11.15 0.29 5.29
CA ILE A 91 11.41 -1.01 4.69
C ILE A 91 11.61 -2.03 5.83
N ASN A 92 10.95 -3.18 5.68
CA ASN A 92 11.01 -4.28 6.66
C ASN A 92 10.46 -3.86 8.04
#